data_b61a0cdda9244202fdca214414d864c3
#
_entry.id   b61a0cdda9244202fdca214414d864c3
#
_cell.length_a   1.000
_cell.length_b   1.000
_cell.length_c   1.000
_cell.angle_alpha   90.00
_cell.angle_beta   90.00
_cell.angle_gamma   90.00
#
_symmetry.space_group_name_H-M   'P 1'
#
loop_
_entity.id
_entity.type
_entity.pdbx_description
1 polymer ?
#
loop_
_entity_poly.entity_id
_entity_poly.type
_entity_poly.pdbx_seq_one_letter_code
_entity_poly.pdbx_strand_id
1 'polypeptide(L)'
;MQELIRFLKEKKEALLVILTTYASGWVENSMISKVGNLAFSVSGFLKVKELPFSAMRKIFSNYTVQESISLYAALGGLPGLWRLLYPQNSAEENLIRLLLQRNSFLPELMIKWLSEELRETAVYDTILATLADGRHGKLNDMYAHTGFSRAKISVYLKNLMELELVEKVLPGTYEICNAFVRFYFCFLFPHQTSERTEGSTFYEKYIREEYNDFQLLTYRRICQEVLQGRFRTVELWNSRQGKIYFLCREDTGRKIVVDYSGTVCYTSKDYDVLQASMKREHVTADSILIFSENGYEKTLTEGTVQILVHSVDENS
;
A
#
# COMPACT_ATOMS: atom_id res chain seq x y z
N MET A 1 8.58 -14.85 29.03
CA MET A 1 9.95 -14.42 28.62
C MET A 1 11.02 -14.76 29.67
N GLN A 2 10.91 -14.29 30.92
CA GLN A 2 11.91 -14.57 31.98
C GLN A 2 12.16 -16.05 32.21
N GLU A 3 11.10 -16.84 32.35
CA GLU A 3 11.21 -18.31 32.54
C GLU A 3 11.83 -19.01 31.35
N LEU A 4 11.48 -18.59 30.12
CA LEU A 4 12.09 -19.11 28.90
C LEU A 4 13.60 -18.83 28.86
N ILE A 5 14.04 -17.61 29.16
CA ILE A 5 15.44 -17.24 29.19
C ILE A 5 16.19 -18.02 30.27
N ARG A 6 15.60 -18.20 31.45
CA ARG A 6 16.19 -19.03 32.51
C ARG A 6 16.35 -20.49 32.06
N PHE A 7 15.31 -21.07 31.48
CA PHE A 7 15.33 -22.42 30.93
C PHE A 7 16.45 -22.59 29.87
N LEU A 8 16.58 -21.62 28.96
CA LEU A 8 17.62 -21.65 27.93
C LEU A 8 19.04 -21.57 28.50
N LYS A 9 19.25 -20.78 29.57
CA LYS A 9 20.55 -20.68 30.25
C LYS A 9 20.94 -21.95 31.00
N GLU A 10 19.96 -22.72 31.46
CA GLU A 10 20.18 -23.99 32.16
C GLU A 10 20.51 -25.16 31.21
N LYS A 11 20.19 -25.02 29.91
CA LYS A 11 20.49 -26.03 28.88
C LYS A 11 21.95 -25.93 28.44
N LYS A 12 22.63 -27.07 28.42
CA LYS A 12 24.04 -27.18 27.94
C LYS A 12 24.16 -27.44 26.44
N GLU A 13 23.01 -27.61 25.75
CA GLU A 13 22.93 -27.89 24.32
C GLU A 13 22.77 -26.58 23.54
N ALA A 14 23.29 -26.54 22.31
CA ALA A 14 23.05 -25.43 21.38
C ALA A 14 21.58 -25.45 20.97
N LEU A 15 20.81 -24.44 21.40
CA LEU A 15 19.41 -24.33 21.14
C LEU A 15 19.10 -22.98 20.44
N LEU A 16 18.41 -23.06 19.31
CA LEU A 16 17.87 -21.91 18.62
C LEU A 16 16.37 -21.78 18.96
N VAL A 17 15.99 -20.65 19.54
CA VAL A 17 14.57 -20.31 19.80
C VAL A 17 14.17 -19.14 18.91
N ILE A 18 13.14 -19.34 18.12
CA ILE A 18 12.56 -18.32 17.24
C ILE A 18 11.19 -17.93 17.81
N LEU A 19 11.05 -16.66 18.16
CA LEU A 19 9.76 -16.07 18.57
C LEU A 19 9.22 -15.26 17.40
N THR A 20 7.99 -15.53 17.00
CA THR A 20 7.32 -14.81 15.90
C THR A 20 6.21 -13.94 16.42
N THR A 21 6.03 -12.78 15.84
CA THR A 21 4.92 -11.85 16.08
C THR A 21 4.61 -11.06 14.82
N TYR A 22 3.37 -10.67 14.66
CA TYR A 22 2.96 -9.73 13.60
C TYR A 22 2.98 -8.27 14.09
N ALA A 23 3.16 -8.01 15.39
CA ALA A 23 3.25 -6.66 15.96
C ALA A 23 4.68 -6.10 15.82
N SER A 24 5.18 -5.99 14.60
CA SER A 24 6.56 -5.55 14.32
C SER A 24 6.82 -4.12 14.81
N GLY A 25 5.87 -3.20 14.66
CA GLY A 25 5.97 -1.85 15.18
C GLY A 25 6.10 -1.81 16.71
N TRP A 26 5.45 -2.73 17.44
CA TRP A 26 5.65 -2.88 18.87
C TRP A 26 7.07 -3.35 19.21
N VAL A 27 7.59 -4.32 18.44
CA VAL A 27 8.97 -4.81 18.63
C VAL A 27 9.97 -3.67 18.43
N GLU A 28 9.83 -2.89 17.37
CA GLU A 28 10.73 -1.79 17.02
C GLU A 28 10.65 -0.61 18.01
N ASN A 29 9.45 -0.24 18.45
CA ASN A 29 9.24 1.02 19.17
C ASN A 29 8.99 0.86 20.68
N SER A 30 8.50 -0.29 21.13
CA SER A 30 7.98 -0.46 22.48
C SER A 30 8.63 -1.60 23.28
N MET A 31 9.21 -2.59 22.62
CA MET A 31 9.70 -3.81 23.28
C MET A 31 10.74 -3.51 24.36
N ILE A 32 11.75 -2.69 24.06
CA ILE A 32 12.82 -2.38 25.01
C ILE A 32 12.26 -1.71 26.27
N SER A 33 11.34 -0.77 26.12
CA SER A 33 10.71 -0.05 27.24
C SER A 33 9.77 -0.95 28.06
N LYS A 34 9.15 -1.96 27.46
CA LYS A 34 8.18 -2.85 28.11
C LYS A 34 8.82 -4.08 28.73
N VAL A 35 9.85 -4.63 28.07
CA VAL A 35 10.53 -5.86 28.49
C VAL A 35 11.81 -5.57 29.28
N GLY A 36 12.34 -4.36 29.16
CA GLY A 36 13.54 -3.91 29.88
C GLY A 36 14.78 -4.69 29.48
N ASN A 37 15.64 -4.98 30.44
CA ASN A 37 16.93 -5.63 30.21
C ASN A 37 16.84 -7.02 29.54
N LEU A 38 15.67 -7.67 29.56
CA LEU A 38 15.47 -8.95 28.88
C LEU A 38 15.54 -8.82 27.33
N ALA A 39 15.28 -7.62 26.79
CA ALA A 39 15.44 -7.36 25.37
C ALA A 39 16.87 -7.62 24.89
N PHE A 40 17.88 -7.36 25.74
CA PHE A 40 19.30 -7.60 25.43
C PHE A 40 19.69 -9.09 25.40
N SER A 41 18.78 -10.00 25.81
CA SER A 41 18.99 -11.45 25.69
C SER A 41 18.57 -11.97 24.30
N VAL A 42 18.00 -11.12 23.45
CA VAL A 42 17.65 -11.48 22.07
C VAL A 42 18.89 -11.33 21.17
N SER A 43 19.29 -12.42 20.51
CA SER A 43 20.51 -12.46 19.67
C SER A 43 20.34 -11.74 18.32
N GLY A 44 19.11 -11.59 17.83
CA GLY A 44 18.83 -10.91 16.57
C GLY A 44 17.34 -10.73 16.31
N PHE A 45 17.03 -9.78 15.42
CA PHE A 45 15.68 -9.49 14.95
C PHE A 45 15.65 -9.65 13.44
N LEU A 46 14.64 -10.36 12.95
CA LEU A 46 14.37 -10.48 11.52
C LEU A 46 12.96 -9.93 11.25
N LYS A 47 12.89 -8.80 10.56
CA LYS A 47 11.63 -8.26 10.06
C LYS A 47 11.34 -8.83 8.68
N VAL A 48 10.32 -9.69 8.59
CA VAL A 48 9.84 -10.23 7.32
C VAL A 48 8.88 -9.22 6.71
N LYS A 49 9.27 -8.64 5.57
CA LYS A 49 8.45 -7.70 4.81
C LYS A 49 7.59 -8.44 3.81
N GLU A 50 6.53 -7.78 3.34
CA GLU A 50 5.79 -8.21 2.17
C GLU A 50 6.73 -8.36 0.95
N LEU A 51 6.43 -9.30 0.07
CA LEU A 51 7.18 -9.46 -1.17
C LEU A 51 6.89 -8.29 -2.11
N PRO A 52 7.91 -7.79 -2.84
CA PRO A 52 7.73 -6.71 -3.80
C PRO A 52 6.92 -7.16 -5.01
N PHE A 53 6.39 -6.19 -5.77
CA PHE A 53 5.66 -6.45 -7.00
C PHE A 53 6.46 -7.29 -8.01
N SER A 54 7.76 -7.03 -8.13
CA SER A 54 8.65 -7.80 -9.01
C SER A 54 8.69 -9.30 -8.68
N ALA A 55 8.51 -9.69 -7.42
CA ALA A 55 8.40 -11.09 -7.03
C ALA A 55 7.08 -11.72 -7.55
N MET A 56 5.97 -10.99 -7.51
CA MET A 56 4.70 -11.44 -8.08
C MET A 56 4.84 -11.67 -9.58
N ARG A 57 5.47 -10.75 -10.31
CA ARG A 57 5.72 -10.87 -11.75
C ARG A 57 6.55 -12.11 -12.11
N LYS A 58 7.55 -12.44 -11.29
CA LYS A 58 8.38 -13.65 -11.49
C LYS A 58 7.62 -14.95 -11.23
N ILE A 59 6.73 -14.96 -10.23
CA ILE A 59 5.96 -16.13 -9.85
C ILE A 59 4.79 -16.37 -10.83
N PHE A 60 4.13 -15.31 -11.26
CA PHE A 60 2.92 -15.36 -12.11
C PHE A 60 3.19 -14.70 -13.47
N SER A 61 4.15 -15.23 -14.21
CA SER A 61 4.54 -14.73 -15.55
C SER A 61 3.46 -14.84 -16.62
N ASN A 62 2.42 -15.62 -16.37
CA ASN A 62 1.26 -15.79 -17.25
C ASN A 62 0.26 -14.65 -17.20
N TYR A 63 0.24 -13.86 -16.12
CA TYR A 63 -0.59 -12.66 -16.04
C TYR A 63 0.04 -11.49 -16.80
N THR A 64 -0.78 -10.65 -17.37
CA THR A 64 -0.35 -9.33 -17.86
C THR A 64 0.13 -8.45 -16.70
N VAL A 65 0.82 -7.37 -17.02
CA VAL A 65 1.25 -6.38 -15.99
C VAL A 65 0.02 -5.80 -15.30
N GLN A 66 -1.02 -5.45 -16.07
CA GLN A 66 -2.27 -4.90 -15.54
C GLN A 66 -2.98 -5.87 -14.60
N GLU A 67 -3.08 -7.15 -14.95
CA GLU A 67 -3.66 -8.17 -14.09
C GLU A 67 -2.85 -8.37 -12.81
N SER A 68 -1.53 -8.34 -12.91
CA SER A 68 -0.64 -8.44 -11.75
C SER A 68 -0.81 -7.24 -10.82
N ILE A 69 -0.91 -6.01 -11.36
CA ILE A 69 -1.20 -4.80 -10.58
C ILE A 69 -2.56 -4.93 -9.89
N SER A 70 -3.57 -5.43 -10.61
CA SER A 70 -4.91 -5.64 -10.09
C SER A 70 -4.92 -6.59 -8.88
N LEU A 71 -4.28 -7.73 -9.00
CA LEU A 71 -4.16 -8.69 -7.90
C LEU A 71 -3.33 -8.15 -6.74
N TYR A 72 -2.22 -7.48 -7.03
CA TYR A 72 -1.34 -6.92 -6.02
C TYR A 72 -2.01 -5.76 -5.25
N ALA A 73 -2.87 -5.00 -5.90
CA ALA A 73 -3.64 -3.94 -5.27
C ALA A 73 -4.63 -4.45 -4.21
N ALA A 74 -5.19 -5.64 -4.42
CA ALA A 74 -6.14 -6.25 -3.49
C ALA A 74 -5.49 -7.15 -2.44
N LEU A 75 -4.42 -7.87 -2.80
CA LEU A 75 -3.83 -8.93 -1.96
C LEU A 75 -2.49 -8.53 -1.34
N GLY A 76 -1.85 -7.48 -1.83
CA GLY A 76 -0.51 -7.08 -1.39
C GLY A 76 0.57 -8.11 -1.71
N GLY A 77 1.70 -7.95 -1.04
CA GLY A 77 2.87 -8.81 -1.14
C GLY A 77 2.83 -10.03 -0.20
N LEU A 78 1.67 -10.60 0.07
CA LEU A 78 1.47 -11.70 1.01
C LEU A 78 1.49 -13.07 0.30
N PRO A 79 2.59 -13.86 0.36
CA PRO A 79 2.69 -15.14 -0.35
C PRO A 79 1.59 -16.13 0.03
N GLY A 80 1.09 -16.07 1.28
CA GLY A 80 -0.02 -16.90 1.74
C GLY A 80 -1.30 -16.68 0.94
N LEU A 81 -1.59 -15.44 0.54
CA LEU A 81 -2.74 -15.11 -0.32
C LEU A 81 -2.48 -15.49 -1.78
N TRP A 82 -1.26 -15.33 -2.27
CA TRP A 82 -0.91 -15.69 -3.64
C TRP A 82 -1.05 -17.19 -3.92
N ARG A 83 -0.82 -18.05 -2.92
CA ARG A 83 -1.04 -19.50 -3.05
C ARG A 83 -2.49 -19.88 -3.29
N LEU A 84 -3.43 -18.98 -3.05
CA LEU A 84 -4.86 -19.19 -3.30
C LEU A 84 -5.27 -18.79 -4.71
N LEU A 85 -4.40 -18.14 -5.48
CA LEU A 85 -4.67 -17.77 -6.87
C LEU A 85 -4.72 -19.03 -7.76
N TYR A 86 -5.66 -19.02 -8.69
CA TYR A 86 -5.70 -19.98 -9.80
C TYR A 86 -5.07 -19.33 -11.03
N PRO A 87 -3.86 -19.75 -11.43
CA PRO A 87 -3.14 -19.10 -12.52
C PRO A 87 -3.85 -19.13 -13.88
N GLN A 88 -4.78 -20.06 -14.09
CA GLN A 88 -5.59 -20.18 -15.30
C GLN A 88 -6.77 -19.19 -15.35
N ASN A 89 -7.12 -18.57 -14.22
CA ASN A 89 -8.19 -17.59 -14.13
C ASN A 89 -7.63 -16.19 -14.33
N SER A 90 -8.43 -15.29 -14.89
CA SER A 90 -8.11 -13.84 -14.92
C SER A 90 -7.97 -13.25 -13.51
N ALA A 91 -7.39 -12.05 -13.42
CA ALA A 91 -7.32 -11.32 -12.15
C ALA A 91 -8.72 -11.11 -11.55
N GLU A 92 -9.68 -10.69 -12.37
CA GLU A 92 -11.06 -10.45 -11.95
C GLU A 92 -11.71 -11.71 -11.39
N GLU A 93 -11.62 -12.85 -12.10
CA GLU A 93 -12.16 -14.14 -11.64
C GLU A 93 -11.55 -14.57 -10.30
N ASN A 94 -10.25 -14.36 -10.12
CA ASN A 94 -9.59 -14.65 -8.85
C ASN A 94 -10.08 -13.73 -7.71
N LEU A 95 -10.24 -12.44 -7.95
CA LEU A 95 -10.77 -11.49 -6.96
C LEU A 95 -12.20 -11.85 -6.58
N ILE A 96 -13.06 -12.14 -7.56
CA ILE A 96 -14.45 -12.57 -7.33
C ILE A 96 -14.47 -13.82 -6.46
N ARG A 97 -13.69 -14.82 -6.83
CA ARG A 97 -13.67 -16.12 -6.14
C ARG A 97 -13.15 -16.00 -4.70
N LEU A 98 -12.09 -15.22 -4.49
CA LEU A 98 -11.42 -15.13 -3.19
C LEU A 98 -12.11 -14.19 -2.22
N LEU A 99 -12.72 -13.10 -2.70
CA LEU A 99 -13.13 -11.98 -1.87
C LEU A 99 -14.62 -11.69 -1.90
N LEU A 100 -15.33 -12.04 -2.99
CA LEU A 100 -16.69 -11.57 -3.22
C LEU A 100 -17.78 -12.65 -3.15
N GLN A 101 -17.39 -13.91 -3.08
CA GLN A 101 -18.36 -15.00 -2.89
C GLN A 101 -18.89 -14.98 -1.44
N ARG A 102 -20.12 -15.47 -1.25
CA ARG A 102 -20.79 -15.50 0.07
C ARG A 102 -19.98 -16.25 1.10
N ASN A 103 -19.33 -17.34 0.69
CA ASN A 103 -18.55 -18.21 1.54
C ASN A 103 -17.05 -17.93 1.45
N SER A 104 -16.65 -16.74 1.00
CA SER A 104 -15.24 -16.35 0.98
C SER A 104 -14.74 -16.19 2.42
N PHE A 105 -13.81 -17.07 2.81
CA PHE A 105 -13.29 -17.10 4.18
C PHE A 105 -12.29 -15.95 4.46
N LEU A 106 -11.67 -15.37 3.42
CA LEU A 106 -10.64 -14.34 3.62
C LEU A 106 -11.17 -13.06 4.27
N PRO A 107 -12.30 -12.47 3.83
CA PRO A 107 -12.87 -11.32 4.51
C PRO A 107 -13.25 -11.61 5.96
N GLU A 108 -13.82 -12.78 6.24
CA GLU A 108 -14.19 -13.20 7.60
C GLU A 108 -12.96 -13.38 8.50
N LEU A 109 -11.90 -14.02 7.96
CA LEU A 109 -10.63 -14.19 8.67
C LEU A 109 -10.02 -12.85 9.05
N MET A 110 -10.06 -11.87 8.15
CA MET A 110 -9.54 -10.53 8.40
C MET A 110 -10.34 -9.79 9.46
N ILE A 111 -11.68 -9.83 9.39
CA ILE A 111 -12.55 -9.22 10.39
C ILE A 111 -12.26 -9.80 11.76
N LYS A 112 -12.16 -11.13 11.85
CA LYS A 112 -11.83 -11.84 13.10
C LYS A 112 -10.48 -11.37 13.64
N TRP A 113 -9.44 -11.35 12.80
CA TRP A 113 -8.12 -10.89 13.21
C TRP A 113 -8.14 -9.44 13.69
N LEU A 114 -8.78 -8.51 12.95
CA LEU A 114 -8.91 -7.12 13.40
C LEU A 114 -9.63 -7.00 14.74
N SER A 115 -10.68 -7.78 14.97
CA SER A 115 -11.44 -7.75 16.23
C SER A 115 -10.66 -8.32 17.43
N GLU A 116 -9.73 -9.23 17.21
CA GLU A 116 -8.83 -9.76 18.23
C GLU A 116 -7.73 -8.75 18.61
N GLU A 117 -7.25 -7.97 17.64
CA GLU A 117 -6.16 -7.01 17.85
C GLU A 117 -6.62 -5.63 18.30
N LEU A 118 -7.78 -5.19 17.81
CA LEU A 118 -8.28 -3.84 18.02
C LEU A 118 -9.44 -3.84 19.02
N ARG A 119 -9.20 -3.24 20.17
CA ARG A 119 -10.29 -2.90 21.11
C ARG A 119 -11.06 -1.71 20.54
N GLU A 120 -12.37 -1.61 20.81
CA GLU A 120 -13.22 -0.54 20.28
C GLU A 120 -13.22 -0.51 18.73
N THR A 121 -13.47 -1.65 18.11
CA THR A 121 -13.41 -1.85 16.64
C THR A 121 -14.14 -0.77 15.85
N ALA A 122 -15.30 -0.31 16.29
CA ALA A 122 -16.09 0.70 15.59
C ALA A 122 -15.34 2.03 15.32
N VAL A 123 -14.41 2.43 16.21
CA VAL A 123 -13.60 3.64 15.99
C VAL A 123 -12.53 3.39 14.95
N TYR A 124 -11.86 2.25 15.02
CA TYR A 124 -10.87 1.84 14.02
C TYR A 124 -11.51 1.65 12.65
N ASP A 125 -12.67 1.00 12.59
CA ASP A 125 -13.42 0.79 11.35
C ASP A 125 -13.76 2.12 10.68
N THR A 126 -14.22 3.11 11.44
CA THR A 126 -14.51 4.45 10.93
C THR A 126 -13.27 5.14 10.36
N ILE A 127 -12.12 5.04 11.06
CA ILE A 127 -10.86 5.63 10.60
C ILE A 127 -10.34 4.90 9.35
N LEU A 128 -10.34 3.56 9.35
CA LEU A 128 -9.90 2.76 8.21
C LEU A 128 -10.80 2.96 6.99
N ALA A 129 -12.13 3.01 7.17
CA ALA A 129 -13.06 3.31 6.08
C ALA A 129 -12.82 4.71 5.47
N THR A 130 -12.50 5.71 6.32
CA THR A 130 -12.16 7.06 5.84
C THR A 130 -10.84 7.10 5.06
N LEU A 131 -9.86 6.25 5.41
CA LEU A 131 -8.57 6.18 4.72
C LEU A 131 -8.59 5.33 3.45
N ALA A 132 -9.55 4.41 3.32
CA ALA A 132 -9.50 3.34 2.33
C ALA A 132 -9.57 3.83 0.88
N ASP A 133 -10.28 4.93 0.60
CA ASP A 133 -10.36 5.52 -0.74
C ASP A 133 -9.07 6.25 -1.17
N GLY A 134 -8.13 6.48 -0.25
CA GLY A 134 -6.87 7.16 -0.50
C GLY A 134 -6.99 8.69 -0.64
N ARG A 135 -8.19 9.26 -0.53
CA ARG A 135 -8.42 10.72 -0.72
C ARG A 135 -8.39 11.50 0.59
N HIS A 136 -8.73 10.85 1.71
CA HIS A 136 -8.92 11.46 3.02
C HIS A 136 -7.78 11.17 4.00
N GLY A 137 -6.55 11.13 3.51
CA GLY A 137 -5.37 10.78 4.31
C GLY A 137 -4.89 11.87 5.29
N LYS A 138 -5.35 13.12 5.19
CA LYS A 138 -4.93 14.18 6.11
C LYS A 138 -5.72 14.15 7.40
N LEU A 139 -5.07 14.47 8.52
CA LEU A 139 -5.70 14.50 9.84
C LEU A 139 -6.95 15.41 9.89
N ASN A 140 -6.93 16.52 9.16
CA ASN A 140 -8.08 17.42 9.07
C ASN A 140 -9.25 16.81 8.30
N ASP A 141 -8.98 16.04 7.25
CA ASP A 141 -10.01 15.37 6.46
C ASP A 141 -10.66 14.27 7.31
N MET A 142 -9.85 13.48 8.02
CA MET A 142 -10.36 12.49 8.97
C MET A 142 -11.22 13.13 10.07
N TYR A 143 -10.81 14.28 10.63
CA TYR A 143 -11.62 15.01 11.59
C TYR A 143 -12.97 15.41 11.02
N ALA A 144 -12.99 15.94 9.80
CA ALA A 144 -14.23 16.38 9.14
C ALA A 144 -15.19 15.20 8.82
N HIS A 145 -14.64 14.05 8.43
CA HIS A 145 -15.45 12.88 8.02
C HIS A 145 -15.89 12.00 9.19
N THR A 146 -15.03 11.83 10.21
CA THR A 146 -15.35 10.94 11.33
C THR A 146 -16.09 11.62 12.48
N GLY A 147 -15.99 12.95 12.59
CA GLY A 147 -16.45 13.70 13.76
C GLY A 147 -15.65 13.49 15.04
N PHE A 148 -14.58 12.67 15.00
CA PHE A 148 -13.71 12.45 16.16
C PHE A 148 -12.72 13.61 16.33
N SER A 149 -12.35 13.92 17.59
CA SER A 149 -11.32 14.92 17.82
C SER A 149 -9.97 14.48 17.25
N ARG A 150 -9.14 15.46 16.83
CA ARG A 150 -7.77 15.20 16.30
C ARG A 150 -6.91 14.41 17.28
N ALA A 151 -7.04 14.67 18.57
CA ALA A 151 -6.33 13.95 19.63
C ALA A 151 -6.74 12.46 19.63
N LYS A 152 -8.04 12.18 19.56
CA LYS A 152 -8.55 10.80 19.47
C LYS A 152 -8.01 10.11 18.23
N ILE A 153 -8.17 10.71 17.04
CA ILE A 153 -7.68 10.14 15.77
C ILE A 153 -6.18 9.83 15.87
N SER A 154 -5.38 10.74 16.41
CA SER A 154 -3.92 10.55 16.52
C SER A 154 -3.54 9.34 17.39
N VAL A 155 -4.28 9.07 18.47
CA VAL A 155 -4.05 7.88 19.31
C VAL A 155 -4.34 6.60 18.53
N TYR A 156 -5.47 6.56 17.82
CA TYR A 156 -5.86 5.38 17.03
C TYR A 156 -4.94 5.15 15.83
N LEU A 157 -4.51 6.21 15.15
CA LEU A 157 -3.52 6.12 14.07
C LEU A 157 -2.19 5.56 14.58
N LYS A 158 -1.75 5.96 15.80
CA LYS A 158 -0.53 5.42 16.38
C LYS A 158 -0.64 3.91 16.57
N ASN A 159 -1.76 3.41 17.11
CA ASN A 159 -1.98 1.97 17.29
C ASN A 159 -2.01 1.23 15.93
N LEU A 160 -2.68 1.81 14.91
CA LEU A 160 -2.71 1.24 13.56
C LEU A 160 -1.31 1.21 12.90
N MET A 161 -0.46 2.20 13.19
CA MET A 161 0.94 2.19 12.74
C MET A 161 1.78 1.14 13.49
N GLU A 162 1.52 0.90 14.78
CA GLU A 162 2.19 -0.17 15.54
C GLU A 162 1.83 -1.58 15.02
N LEU A 163 0.63 -1.73 14.43
CA LEU A 163 0.19 -2.95 13.74
C LEU A 163 0.58 -2.99 12.25
N GLU A 164 1.27 -1.97 11.76
CA GLU A 164 1.63 -1.82 10.33
C GLU A 164 0.44 -1.90 9.37
N LEU A 165 -0.73 -1.44 9.82
CA LEU A 165 -1.92 -1.30 8.97
C LEU A 165 -1.98 0.05 8.28
N VAL A 166 -1.41 1.07 8.91
CA VAL A 166 -1.36 2.45 8.42
C VAL A 166 0.07 2.96 8.50
N GLU A 167 0.47 3.72 7.52
CA GLU A 167 1.75 4.43 7.51
C GLU A 167 1.57 5.93 7.31
N LYS A 168 2.55 6.69 7.76
CA LYS A 168 2.64 8.13 7.51
C LYS A 168 3.51 8.37 6.28
N VAL A 169 2.89 8.66 5.15
CA VAL A 169 3.59 8.83 3.87
C VAL A 169 4.19 10.22 3.68
N LEU A 170 3.56 11.24 4.27
CA LEU A 170 4.01 12.63 4.28
C LEU A 170 3.64 13.29 5.62
N PRO A 171 4.22 14.45 5.98
CA PRO A 171 3.82 15.17 7.19
C PRO A 171 2.31 15.38 7.27
N GLY A 172 1.66 14.76 8.27
CA GLY A 172 0.22 14.85 8.50
C GLY A 172 -0.67 14.07 7.52
N THR A 173 -0.10 13.23 6.64
CA THR A 173 -0.83 12.39 5.68
C THR A 173 -0.57 10.92 5.97
N TYR A 174 -1.64 10.16 6.07
CA TYR A 174 -1.64 8.75 6.43
C TYR A 174 -2.33 7.92 5.34
N GLU A 175 -1.89 6.68 5.16
CA GLU A 175 -2.47 5.73 4.20
C GLU A 175 -2.49 4.33 4.80
N ILE A 176 -3.46 3.52 4.38
CA ILE A 176 -3.45 2.09 4.69
C ILE A 176 -2.34 1.43 3.88
N CYS A 177 -1.40 0.78 4.55
CA CYS A 177 -0.29 0.08 3.88
C CYS A 177 -0.62 -1.38 3.55
N ASN A 178 -1.49 -2.04 4.32
CA ASN A 178 -1.94 -3.39 3.99
C ASN A 178 -3.02 -3.35 2.90
N ALA A 179 -2.68 -3.91 1.73
CA ALA A 179 -3.54 -3.87 0.54
C ALA A 179 -4.89 -4.58 0.75
N PHE A 180 -4.88 -5.72 1.43
CA PHE A 180 -6.08 -6.50 1.68
C PHE A 180 -7.04 -5.78 2.64
N VAL A 181 -6.52 -5.18 3.71
CA VAL A 181 -7.31 -4.33 4.62
C VAL A 181 -7.90 -3.14 3.86
N ARG A 182 -7.11 -2.50 3.00
CA ARG A 182 -7.58 -1.38 2.19
C ARG A 182 -8.70 -1.80 1.23
N PHE A 183 -8.56 -2.93 0.54
CA PHE A 183 -9.61 -3.47 -0.34
C PHE A 183 -10.91 -3.72 0.43
N TYR A 184 -10.81 -4.33 1.61
CA TYR A 184 -11.97 -4.62 2.44
C TYR A 184 -12.72 -3.36 2.84
N PHE A 185 -12.02 -2.36 3.39
CA PHE A 185 -12.67 -1.12 3.85
C PHE A 185 -13.14 -0.24 2.71
N CYS A 186 -12.55 -0.34 1.53
CA CYS A 186 -13.00 0.39 0.35
C CYS A 186 -14.28 -0.21 -0.25
N PHE A 187 -14.32 -1.53 -0.42
CA PHE A 187 -15.37 -2.17 -1.21
C PHE A 187 -16.33 -3.07 -0.43
N LEU A 188 -15.87 -3.78 0.60
CA LEU A 188 -16.70 -4.76 1.30
C LEU A 188 -17.40 -4.16 2.52
N PHE A 189 -16.69 -3.39 3.31
CA PHE A 189 -17.21 -2.81 4.54
C PHE A 189 -18.43 -1.90 4.33
N PRO A 190 -18.48 -1.00 3.32
CA PRO A 190 -19.65 -0.16 3.08
C PRO A 190 -20.94 -0.94 2.76
N HIS A 191 -20.80 -2.20 2.33
CA HIS A 191 -21.90 -3.01 1.82
C HIS A 191 -22.26 -4.22 2.69
N GLN A 192 -21.86 -4.21 3.98
CA GLN A 192 -22.08 -5.35 4.89
C GLN A 192 -23.52 -5.61 5.29
N THR A 193 -24.39 -4.57 5.29
CA THR A 193 -25.71 -4.58 5.96
C THR A 193 -26.90 -4.76 5.04
N SER A 194 -26.71 -4.79 3.72
CA SER A 194 -27.80 -4.90 2.77
C SER A 194 -27.92 -6.29 2.16
N GLU A 195 -28.99 -6.55 1.42
CA GLU A 195 -29.13 -7.70 0.53
C GLU A 195 -27.89 -7.81 -0.35
N ARG A 196 -26.89 -8.54 0.17
CA ARG A 196 -25.55 -8.58 -0.40
C ARG A 196 -25.62 -9.27 -1.74
N THR A 197 -25.57 -8.48 -2.81
CA THR A 197 -25.22 -9.02 -4.13
C THR A 197 -23.86 -9.66 -4.02
N GLU A 198 -23.62 -10.75 -4.72
CA GLU A 198 -22.44 -11.59 -4.55
C GLU A 198 -21.71 -11.79 -5.88
N GLY A 199 -20.45 -12.18 -5.78
CA GLY A 199 -19.64 -12.61 -6.90
C GLY A 199 -19.51 -11.53 -7.98
N SER A 200 -19.76 -11.91 -9.22
CA SER A 200 -19.64 -11.02 -10.39
C SER A 200 -20.62 -9.84 -10.33
N THR A 201 -21.83 -10.05 -9.83
CA THR A 201 -22.81 -8.96 -9.69
C THR A 201 -22.34 -7.88 -8.71
N PHE A 202 -21.71 -8.28 -7.61
CA PHE A 202 -21.11 -7.34 -6.67
C PHE A 202 -19.94 -6.58 -7.32
N TYR A 203 -19.07 -7.29 -8.04
CA TYR A 203 -17.93 -6.72 -8.73
C TYR A 203 -18.38 -5.64 -9.73
N GLU A 204 -19.32 -5.98 -10.60
CA GLU A 204 -19.87 -5.06 -11.61
C GLU A 204 -20.49 -3.80 -11.00
N LYS A 205 -21.21 -3.96 -9.89
CA LYS A 205 -21.98 -2.87 -9.30
C LYS A 205 -21.14 -1.91 -8.46
N TYR A 206 -20.12 -2.42 -7.75
CA TYR A 206 -19.45 -1.65 -6.70
C TYR A 206 -17.92 -1.53 -6.88
N ILE A 207 -17.32 -2.32 -7.77
CA ILE A 207 -15.86 -2.35 -7.89
C ILE A 207 -15.38 -1.88 -9.26
N ARG A 208 -15.97 -2.37 -10.33
CA ARG A 208 -15.44 -2.21 -11.70
C ARG A 208 -15.09 -0.75 -12.07
N GLU A 209 -15.98 0.17 -11.82
CA GLU A 209 -15.78 1.58 -12.19
C GLU A 209 -14.71 2.27 -11.32
N GLU A 210 -14.66 1.94 -10.04
CA GLU A 210 -13.74 2.58 -9.08
C GLU A 210 -12.39 1.88 -8.97
N TYR A 211 -12.24 0.69 -9.55
CA TYR A 211 -11.08 -0.15 -9.32
C TYR A 211 -9.78 0.43 -9.90
N ASN A 212 -9.85 1.15 -11.02
CA ASN A 212 -8.69 1.83 -11.59
C ASN A 212 -8.14 2.92 -10.64
N ASP A 213 -9.03 3.73 -10.07
CA ASP A 213 -8.64 4.73 -9.06
C ASP A 213 -8.09 4.07 -7.80
N PHE A 214 -8.70 2.97 -7.36
CA PHE A 214 -8.20 2.18 -6.24
C PHE A 214 -6.80 1.64 -6.50
N GLN A 215 -6.51 1.12 -7.67
CA GLN A 215 -5.18 0.59 -8.02
C GLN A 215 -4.09 1.67 -8.03
N LEU A 216 -4.42 2.93 -8.29
CA LEU A 216 -3.46 4.01 -8.50
C LEU A 216 -2.52 4.22 -7.30
N LEU A 217 -3.01 4.08 -6.06
CA LEU A 217 -2.17 4.16 -4.87
C LEU A 217 -1.14 3.02 -4.84
N THR A 218 -1.56 1.80 -5.15
CA THR A 218 -0.65 0.65 -5.23
C THR A 218 0.35 0.82 -6.37
N TYR A 219 -0.11 1.32 -7.52
CA TYR A 219 0.77 1.61 -8.65
C TYR A 219 1.85 2.65 -8.29
N ARG A 220 1.49 3.69 -7.55
CA ARG A 220 2.47 4.65 -7.02
C ARG A 220 3.54 3.96 -6.17
N ARG A 221 3.16 3.03 -5.29
CA ARG A 221 4.10 2.27 -4.47
C ARG A 221 5.02 1.39 -5.32
N ILE A 222 4.48 0.74 -6.35
CA ILE A 222 5.26 -0.02 -7.32
C ILE A 222 6.27 0.89 -8.04
N CYS A 223 5.82 2.04 -8.53
CA CYS A 223 6.72 3.04 -9.12
C CYS A 223 7.83 3.46 -8.14
N GLN A 224 7.50 3.67 -6.86
CA GLN A 224 8.48 4.01 -5.84
C GLN A 224 9.53 2.92 -5.65
N GLU A 225 9.14 1.64 -5.65
CA GLU A 225 10.09 0.50 -5.58
C GLU A 225 11.05 0.53 -6.77
N VAL A 226 10.54 0.70 -8.00
CA VAL A 226 11.34 0.80 -9.22
C VAL A 226 12.29 2.00 -9.17
N LEU A 227 11.79 3.15 -8.77
CA LEU A 227 12.58 4.39 -8.69
C LEU A 227 13.70 4.29 -7.64
N GLN A 228 13.44 3.68 -6.48
CA GLN A 228 14.44 3.46 -5.43
C GLN A 228 15.59 2.57 -5.87
N GLY A 229 15.36 1.65 -6.80
CA GLY A 229 16.40 0.84 -7.43
C GLY A 229 17.23 1.58 -8.49
N ARG A 230 16.74 2.72 -8.99
CA ARG A 230 17.29 3.44 -10.13
C ARG A 230 17.95 4.78 -9.79
N PHE A 231 17.42 5.47 -8.79
CA PHE A 231 17.85 6.83 -8.45
C PHE A 231 18.48 6.91 -7.07
N ARG A 232 19.43 7.82 -6.89
CA ARG A 232 20.11 8.07 -5.63
C ARG A 232 19.14 8.52 -4.51
N THR A 233 18.22 9.42 -4.85
CA THR A 233 17.15 9.86 -3.94
C THR A 233 15.82 9.85 -4.65
N VAL A 234 14.80 9.41 -3.93
CA VAL A 234 13.40 9.39 -4.36
C VAL A 234 12.57 10.00 -3.23
N GLU A 235 12.04 11.19 -3.47
CA GLU A 235 11.23 11.93 -2.51
C GLU A 235 9.81 12.07 -3.04
N LEU A 236 8.81 12.02 -2.16
CA LEU A 236 7.42 12.29 -2.51
C LEU A 236 7.18 13.81 -2.49
N TRP A 237 6.56 14.30 -3.54
CA TRP A 237 6.10 15.67 -3.64
C TRP A 237 4.58 15.72 -3.73
N ASN A 238 3.93 16.20 -2.66
CA ASN A 238 2.49 16.40 -2.63
C ASN A 238 2.17 17.80 -3.13
N SER A 239 1.58 17.88 -4.32
CA SER A 239 1.14 19.14 -4.88
C SER A 239 -0.03 19.73 -4.07
N ARG A 240 -0.22 21.05 -4.14
CA ARG A 240 -1.34 21.73 -3.50
C ARG A 240 -2.71 21.22 -3.98
N GLN A 241 -2.76 20.60 -5.14
CA GLN A 241 -3.98 19.96 -5.68
C GLN A 241 -4.22 18.57 -5.10
N GLY A 242 -3.28 18.03 -4.28
CA GLY A 242 -3.42 16.77 -3.60
C GLY A 242 -2.85 15.56 -4.36
N LYS A 243 -2.41 15.72 -5.62
CA LYS A 243 -1.71 14.65 -6.35
C LYS A 243 -0.28 14.53 -5.83
N ILE A 244 0.17 13.31 -5.59
CA ILE A 244 1.53 13.00 -5.17
C ILE A 244 2.35 12.62 -6.39
N TYR A 245 3.49 13.27 -6.56
CA TYR A 245 4.51 13.01 -7.57
C TYR A 245 5.80 12.52 -6.91
N PHE A 246 6.81 12.16 -7.71
CA PHE A 246 8.15 11.90 -7.19
C PHE A 246 9.14 12.96 -7.67
N LEU A 247 10.07 13.30 -6.78
CA LEU A 247 11.26 14.09 -7.08
C LEU A 247 12.46 13.17 -6.94
N CYS A 248 13.10 12.85 -8.06
CA CYS A 248 14.24 11.95 -8.13
C CYS A 248 15.52 12.70 -8.43
N ARG A 249 16.66 12.18 -7.96
CA ARG A 249 18.00 12.67 -8.32
C ARG A 249 18.89 11.53 -8.73
N GLU A 250 19.59 11.73 -9.84
CA GLU A 250 20.69 10.86 -10.27
C GLU A 250 21.98 11.16 -9.50
N ASP A 251 22.96 10.26 -9.60
CA ASP A 251 24.29 10.49 -9.04
C ASP A 251 25.00 11.70 -9.64
N THR A 252 24.68 12.05 -10.89
CA THR A 252 25.12 13.26 -11.60
C THR A 252 24.57 14.56 -11.02
N GLY A 253 23.59 14.49 -10.11
CA GLY A 253 22.84 15.62 -9.54
C GLY A 253 21.65 16.05 -10.39
N ARG A 254 21.41 15.43 -11.55
CA ARG A 254 20.27 15.71 -12.43
C ARG A 254 18.95 15.46 -11.70
N LYS A 255 18.00 16.37 -11.84
CA LYS A 255 16.69 16.33 -11.20
C LYS A 255 15.63 15.83 -12.17
N ILE A 256 14.82 14.90 -11.72
CA ILE A 256 13.75 14.29 -12.50
C ILE A 256 12.45 14.38 -11.70
N VAL A 257 11.40 14.91 -12.33
CA VAL A 257 10.04 14.83 -11.83
C VAL A 257 9.40 13.59 -12.42
N VAL A 258 8.72 12.80 -11.58
CA VAL A 258 8.04 11.59 -12.05
C VAL A 258 6.55 11.69 -11.77
N ASP A 259 5.75 11.41 -12.81
CA ASP A 259 4.30 11.26 -12.76
C ASP A 259 3.89 9.85 -13.19
N TYR A 260 2.63 9.49 -12.93
CA TYR A 260 2.10 8.16 -13.22
C TYR A 260 0.59 8.21 -13.46
N SER A 261 0.09 7.31 -14.33
CA SER A 261 -1.33 7.13 -14.62
C SER A 261 -1.86 5.71 -14.30
N GLY A 262 -0.98 4.78 -13.89
CA GLY A 262 -1.37 3.41 -13.60
C GLY A 262 -1.74 2.63 -14.85
N THR A 263 -2.89 1.98 -14.80
CA THR A 263 -3.42 1.12 -15.88
C THR A 263 -4.24 1.90 -16.91
N VAL A 264 -4.31 3.23 -16.81
CA VAL A 264 -4.96 4.10 -17.82
C VAL A 264 -3.92 4.85 -18.67
N CYS A 265 -4.31 5.27 -19.86
CA CYS A 265 -3.45 6.05 -20.73
C CYS A 265 -3.11 7.41 -20.07
N TYR A 266 -1.85 7.82 -20.12
CA TYR A 266 -1.44 9.15 -19.68
C TYR A 266 -1.82 10.20 -20.74
N THR A 267 -2.59 11.19 -20.32
CA THR A 267 -3.19 12.17 -21.23
C THR A 267 -2.48 13.53 -21.22
N SER A 268 -2.76 14.35 -22.23
CA SER A 268 -2.34 15.76 -22.26
C SER A 268 -2.83 16.54 -21.05
N LYS A 269 -4.03 16.22 -20.54
CA LYS A 269 -4.56 16.84 -19.32
C LYS A 269 -3.75 16.52 -18.07
N ASP A 270 -3.27 15.27 -17.94
CA ASP A 270 -2.41 14.87 -16.82
C ASP A 270 -1.10 15.66 -16.86
N TYR A 271 -0.53 15.81 -18.04
CA TYR A 271 0.68 16.61 -18.26
C TYR A 271 0.48 18.08 -17.93
N ASP A 272 -0.61 18.68 -18.37
CA ASP A 272 -0.96 20.08 -18.06
C ASP A 272 -1.12 20.29 -16.54
N VAL A 273 -1.73 19.35 -15.83
CA VAL A 273 -1.84 19.39 -14.37
C VAL A 273 -0.48 19.32 -13.70
N LEU A 274 0.42 18.45 -14.20
CA LEU A 274 1.80 18.37 -13.71
C LEU A 274 2.53 19.70 -13.93
N GLN A 275 2.51 20.24 -15.14
CA GLN A 275 3.17 21.50 -15.49
C GLN A 275 2.66 22.68 -14.66
N ALA A 276 1.34 22.77 -14.48
CA ALA A 276 0.71 23.80 -13.66
C ALA A 276 1.14 23.69 -12.19
N SER A 277 1.27 22.46 -11.66
CA SER A 277 1.75 22.20 -10.30
C SER A 277 3.21 22.58 -10.14
N MET A 278 4.09 22.19 -11.08
CA MET A 278 5.51 22.54 -11.10
C MET A 278 5.69 24.07 -11.12
N LYS A 279 4.98 24.76 -12.02
CA LYS A 279 5.04 26.23 -12.13
C LYS A 279 4.59 26.92 -10.85
N ARG A 280 3.47 26.49 -10.28
CA ARG A 280 2.87 27.09 -9.07
C ARG A 280 3.75 26.94 -7.85
N GLU A 281 4.46 25.83 -7.74
CA GLU A 281 5.25 25.47 -6.57
C GLU A 281 6.76 25.67 -6.80
N HIS A 282 7.12 26.28 -7.93
CA HIS A 282 8.51 26.56 -8.30
C HIS A 282 9.41 25.32 -8.34
N VAL A 283 8.82 24.16 -8.70
CA VAL A 283 9.57 22.90 -8.89
C VAL A 283 10.19 22.89 -10.28
N THR A 284 11.50 22.69 -10.34
CA THR A 284 12.26 22.60 -11.62
C THR A 284 12.83 21.20 -11.78
N ALA A 285 12.85 20.71 -13.00
CA ALA A 285 13.44 19.42 -13.36
C ALA A 285 14.18 19.52 -14.70
N ASP A 286 15.21 18.69 -14.87
CA ASP A 286 15.97 18.55 -16.11
C ASP A 286 15.26 17.60 -17.08
N SER A 287 14.42 16.70 -16.56
CA SER A 287 13.56 15.81 -17.35
C SER A 287 12.32 15.38 -16.57
N ILE A 288 11.34 14.87 -17.30
CA ILE A 288 10.12 14.28 -16.75
C ILE A 288 10.09 12.81 -17.14
N LEU A 289 9.81 11.94 -16.18
CA LEU A 289 9.59 10.53 -16.36
C LEU A 289 8.11 10.23 -16.07
N ILE A 290 7.48 9.43 -16.94
CA ILE A 290 6.07 9.06 -16.80
C ILE A 290 5.99 7.53 -16.75
N PHE A 291 5.29 7.00 -15.74
CA PHE A 291 4.90 5.61 -15.68
C PHE A 291 3.46 5.43 -16.13
N SER A 292 3.24 4.61 -17.15
CA SER A 292 1.93 4.27 -17.68
C SER A 292 1.94 2.89 -18.32
N GLU A 293 1.03 2.01 -17.89
CA GLU A 293 0.92 0.66 -18.44
C GLU A 293 0.04 0.61 -19.70
N ASN A 294 -0.67 1.68 -20.00
CA ASN A 294 -1.52 1.77 -21.19
C ASN A 294 -1.06 2.90 -22.17
N GLY A 295 0.23 3.24 -22.10
CA GLY A 295 0.81 4.21 -23.01
C GLY A 295 0.45 5.66 -22.70
N TYR A 296 0.64 6.52 -23.70
CA TYR A 296 0.44 7.97 -23.59
C TYR A 296 -0.09 8.56 -24.89
N GLU A 297 -0.70 9.73 -24.83
CA GLU A 297 -1.12 10.48 -26.02
C GLU A 297 0.10 10.98 -26.82
N LYS A 298 0.09 10.77 -28.13
CA LYS A 298 1.22 11.12 -29.03
C LYS A 298 1.61 12.60 -29.02
N THR A 299 0.72 13.49 -28.63
CA THR A 299 0.95 14.94 -28.57
C THR A 299 1.92 15.37 -27.46
N LEU A 300 2.31 14.48 -26.55
CA LEU A 300 3.22 14.76 -25.42
C LEU A 300 4.70 14.82 -25.81
N THR A 301 5.06 14.45 -27.04
CA THR A 301 6.46 14.34 -27.48
C THR A 301 7.10 15.65 -28.00
N GLU A 302 6.36 16.74 -28.04
CA GLU A 302 6.81 18.04 -28.55
C GLU A 302 7.11 19.01 -27.39
N GLY A 303 8.36 19.07 -26.92
CA GLY A 303 8.77 20.02 -25.89
C GLY A 303 10.25 19.98 -25.54
N THR A 304 10.74 21.02 -24.84
CA THR A 304 12.14 21.20 -24.41
C THR A 304 12.56 20.22 -23.27
N VAL A 305 11.64 19.48 -22.68
CA VAL A 305 11.91 18.52 -21.60
C VAL A 305 11.82 17.11 -22.15
N GLN A 306 12.84 16.30 -21.93
CA GLN A 306 12.83 14.91 -22.34
C GLN A 306 11.76 14.15 -21.52
N ILE A 307 10.71 13.67 -22.20
CA ILE A 307 9.67 12.84 -21.61
C ILE A 307 10.02 11.39 -21.93
N LEU A 308 10.16 10.59 -20.88
CA LEU A 308 10.37 9.14 -20.97
C LEU A 308 9.13 8.45 -20.43
N VAL A 309 8.58 7.52 -21.19
CA VAL A 309 7.44 6.70 -20.73
C VAL A 309 7.91 5.27 -20.52
N HIS A 310 7.62 4.74 -19.37
CA HIS A 310 8.02 3.40 -18.96
C HIS A 310 6.87 2.59 -18.40
N SER A 311 6.90 1.29 -18.64
CA SER A 311 6.17 0.30 -17.82
C SER A 311 6.99 -0.03 -16.57
N VAL A 312 6.31 -0.39 -15.49
CA VAL A 312 6.98 -0.87 -14.26
C VAL A 312 7.69 -2.22 -14.48
N ASP A 313 7.35 -2.93 -15.54
CA ASP A 313 7.95 -4.23 -15.87
C ASP A 313 9.29 -4.12 -16.65
N GLU A 314 9.53 -3.00 -17.32
CA GLU A 314 10.74 -2.80 -18.14
C GLU A 314 12.04 -2.68 -17.32
N ASN A 315 11.93 -2.67 -15.99
CA ASN A 315 13.05 -2.46 -15.06
C ASN A 315 13.22 -3.62 -14.06
N SER A 316 12.56 -4.76 -14.25
CA SER A 316 12.65 -5.94 -13.37
C SER A 316 13.61 -7.01 -13.84
#